data_9614096f7b4470e210d97151e96de4c5
#
_entry.id   9614096f7b4470e210d97151e96de4c5
#
_cell.length_a   1.000
_cell.length_b   1.000
_cell.length_c   1.000
_cell.angle_alpha   90.00
_cell.angle_beta   90.00
_cell.angle_gamma   90.00
#
_symmetry.space_group_name_H-M   'P 1'
#
loop_
_entity.id
_entity.type
_entity.pdbx_description
1 polymer ?
#
loop_
_entity_poly.entity_id
_entity_poly.type
_entity_poly.pdbx_seq_one_letter_code
_entity_poly.pdbx_strand_id
1 'polypeptide(L)'
;MNYQSTKTFFLCPTRLLLTIILLIVISIPKQAAAAEHQVLPGIDVLAGQHFALLRGKRIGLITNQTGRTTAGVSTIDVLFHAPGVQLTALFSPEHGIRGEADDKLASSVDSSTGLPIYSLYGTSCRPLPDMLRGVDMLVYDIQNIGTRFYTYIGTLSLAMQAAERAGIPFVVLDRPNPIGGVDVQGAVSVPLLPKASAQRTEQQDSGCGALTSIHPLPTRHGMTVGELARLFNGEYGIGSNLTVIPMSGWQRDMYFDDTDLDWVNPSPNMKNLTEAVLYPGLGVLETTNLSVGRGTDHPFEMYGAPWLDAAAVARNLAARQVPGITFTACTFMPTTAGQPYRGTICNGVCVATMDREQLDPVQAGLHLIQAISEVHPERFKADAGFAVEVGDSDAWELLTQEGESPAEVAERWDSALEKFMSVRKKYLLY
;
A
#
# COMPACT_ATOMS: atom_id res chain seq x y z
N MET A 1 65.96 54.84 -60.70
CA MET A 1 67.33 54.27 -60.76
C MET A 1 67.31 52.90 -60.16
N ASN A 2 67.47 51.89 -61.03
CA ASN A 2 68.25 50.66 -60.81
C ASN A 2 67.92 49.78 -59.59
N TYR A 3 67.82 48.49 -59.60
CA TYR A 3 68.08 47.46 -60.67
C TYR A 3 67.54 46.15 -60.17
N GLN A 4 67.13 45.31 -61.10
CA GLN A 4 66.72 43.92 -60.99
C GLN A 4 67.55 43.01 -60.08
N SER A 5 67.00 41.96 -59.58
CA SER A 5 67.58 40.64 -59.82
C SER A 5 66.57 39.53 -59.44
N THR A 6 66.12 38.80 -60.48
CA THR A 6 65.45 37.51 -60.48
C THR A 6 66.35 36.40 -59.93
N LYS A 7 65.87 35.58 -59.06
CA LYS A 7 66.42 34.23 -58.86
C LYS A 7 65.29 33.25 -58.67
N THR A 8 65.08 32.47 -59.70
CA THR A 8 64.24 31.26 -59.79
C THR A 8 64.89 30.16 -58.97
N PHE A 9 64.14 29.58 -58.01
CA PHE A 9 64.54 28.33 -57.40
C PHE A 9 63.40 27.30 -57.62
N PHE A 10 63.74 26.21 -58.31
CA PHE A 10 62.97 25.01 -58.44
C PHE A 10 62.86 24.36 -57.08
N LEU A 11 61.62 24.03 -56.64
CA LEU A 11 61.38 23.18 -55.51
C LEU A 11 60.45 22.04 -55.91
N CYS A 12 60.98 20.88 -55.70
CA CYS A 12 60.41 19.54 -55.88
C CYS A 12 59.09 19.36 -55.16
N PRO A 13 58.06 18.70 -55.74
CA PRO A 13 56.81 18.43 -55.04
C PRO A 13 56.94 17.17 -54.16
N THR A 14 57.15 17.35 -52.89
CA THR A 14 56.96 16.29 -51.89
C THR A 14 55.46 16.10 -51.68
N ARG A 15 55.01 14.91 -52.05
CA ARG A 15 53.66 14.42 -51.82
C ARG A 15 53.38 14.31 -50.29
N LEU A 16 52.56 15.20 -49.77
CA LEU A 16 52.02 15.10 -48.43
C LEU A 16 50.76 14.20 -48.51
N LEU A 17 50.92 12.94 -48.11
CA LEU A 17 49.79 12.02 -47.92
C LEU A 17 49.06 12.43 -46.64
N LEU A 18 47.94 13.16 -46.76
CA LEU A 18 47.02 13.39 -45.65
C LEU A 18 46.20 12.11 -45.44
N THR A 19 46.57 11.32 -44.44
CA THR A 19 45.75 10.18 -43.95
C THR A 19 44.61 10.77 -43.14
N ILE A 20 43.43 10.90 -43.77
CA ILE A 20 42.19 11.19 -43.04
C ILE A 20 41.78 9.92 -42.31
N ILE A 21 42.03 9.86 -41.02
CA ILE A 21 41.44 8.85 -40.13
C ILE A 21 40.00 9.25 -39.92
N LEU A 22 39.09 8.61 -40.66
CA LEU A 22 37.67 8.72 -40.45
C LEU A 22 37.33 7.93 -39.16
N LEU A 23 37.23 8.63 -38.06
CA LEU A 23 36.65 8.07 -36.80
C LEU A 23 35.18 7.85 -37.08
N ILE A 24 34.82 6.62 -37.49
CA ILE A 24 33.46 6.14 -37.45
C ILE A 24 33.11 5.94 -35.97
N VAL A 25 32.48 6.95 -35.37
CA VAL A 25 31.79 6.79 -34.09
C VAL A 25 30.59 5.87 -34.38
N ILE A 26 30.80 4.58 -34.18
CA ILE A 26 29.71 3.62 -34.12
C ILE A 26 28.90 4.02 -32.92
N SER A 27 27.86 4.80 -33.11
CA SER A 27 26.80 4.97 -32.11
C SER A 27 26.15 3.58 -31.96
N ILE A 28 26.63 2.82 -31.01
CA ILE A 28 25.91 1.66 -30.54
C ILE A 28 24.59 2.21 -30.00
N PRO A 29 23.45 1.86 -30.57
CA PRO A 29 22.19 2.27 -29.99
C PRO A 29 22.15 1.68 -28.59
N LYS A 30 21.97 2.54 -27.57
CA LYS A 30 21.76 2.18 -26.17
C LYS A 30 20.35 1.55 -25.99
N GLN A 31 20.03 0.60 -26.86
CA GLN A 31 18.72 -0.03 -26.98
C GLN A 31 18.78 -1.55 -26.74
N ALA A 32 19.79 -1.99 -25.99
CA ALA A 32 19.91 -3.39 -25.61
C ALA A 32 20.19 -3.51 -24.09
N ALA A 33 19.39 -2.84 -23.27
CA ALA A 33 19.39 -3.05 -21.83
C ALA A 33 18.10 -2.53 -21.21
N ALA A 34 16.97 -3.00 -21.66
CA ALA A 34 15.75 -3.11 -20.91
C ALA A 34 14.95 -4.22 -21.59
N ALA A 35 15.31 -5.44 -21.40
CA ALA A 35 14.29 -6.44 -21.20
C ALA A 35 13.64 -5.98 -19.89
N GLU A 36 12.64 -5.11 -20.01
CA GLU A 36 11.76 -4.70 -18.94
C GLU A 36 11.37 -5.98 -18.23
N HIS A 37 11.83 -6.12 -16.98
CA HIS A 37 11.45 -7.25 -16.15
C HIS A 37 10.07 -6.91 -15.64
N GLN A 38 9.06 -7.16 -16.52
CA GLN A 38 7.67 -7.05 -16.13
C GLN A 38 7.47 -7.78 -14.80
N VAL A 39 6.94 -7.11 -13.82
CA VAL A 39 6.62 -7.74 -12.54
C VAL A 39 5.47 -8.72 -12.74
N LEU A 40 5.72 -9.99 -12.39
CA LEU A 40 4.68 -11.03 -12.41
C LEU A 40 4.16 -11.25 -10.99
N PRO A 41 2.91 -10.90 -10.68
CA PRO A 41 2.27 -11.26 -9.41
C PRO A 41 2.24 -12.77 -9.18
N GLY A 42 2.06 -13.18 -7.94
CA GLY A 42 2.05 -14.59 -7.56
C GLY A 42 1.07 -15.46 -8.36
N ILE A 43 -0.05 -14.90 -8.84
CA ILE A 43 -1.00 -15.62 -9.70
C ILE A 43 -0.39 -15.98 -11.04
N ASP A 44 0.38 -15.07 -11.68
CA ASP A 44 1.05 -15.36 -12.95
C ASP A 44 2.15 -16.38 -12.78
N VAL A 45 2.91 -16.29 -11.68
CA VAL A 45 3.93 -17.30 -11.34
C VAL A 45 3.31 -18.68 -11.15
N LEU A 46 2.19 -18.76 -10.41
CA LEU A 46 1.44 -20.00 -10.19
C LEU A 46 0.87 -20.55 -11.49
N ALA A 47 0.36 -19.71 -12.38
CA ALA A 47 -0.12 -20.10 -13.70
C ALA A 47 1.02 -20.67 -14.56
N GLY A 48 2.19 -20.01 -14.55
CA GLY A 48 3.40 -20.52 -15.20
C GLY A 48 3.86 -21.90 -14.69
N GLN A 49 3.53 -22.22 -13.45
CA GLN A 49 3.74 -23.57 -12.85
C GLN A 49 2.58 -24.53 -13.10
N HIS A 50 1.67 -24.19 -14.02
CA HIS A 50 0.49 -24.98 -14.37
C HIS A 50 -0.37 -25.35 -13.16
N PHE A 51 -0.47 -24.48 -12.17
CA PHE A 51 -1.24 -24.67 -10.93
C PHE A 51 -0.91 -25.95 -10.15
N ALA A 52 0.32 -26.45 -10.26
CA ALA A 52 0.71 -27.75 -9.71
C ALA A 52 0.39 -27.90 -8.22
N LEU A 53 0.54 -26.83 -7.43
CA LEU A 53 0.26 -26.81 -6.00
C LEU A 53 -1.23 -27.01 -5.69
N LEU A 54 -2.15 -26.59 -6.57
CA LEU A 54 -3.60 -26.59 -6.37
C LEU A 54 -4.30 -27.81 -6.97
N ARG A 55 -3.61 -28.63 -7.74
CA ARG A 55 -4.23 -29.76 -8.47
C ARG A 55 -4.90 -30.76 -7.54
N GLY A 56 -6.12 -31.15 -7.89
CA GLY A 56 -6.92 -32.12 -7.13
C GLY A 56 -7.43 -31.59 -5.80
N LYS A 57 -7.31 -30.29 -5.52
CA LYS A 57 -7.76 -29.62 -4.29
C LYS A 57 -9.03 -28.82 -4.54
N ARG A 58 -9.91 -28.79 -3.54
CA ARG A 58 -11.05 -27.88 -3.46
C ARG A 58 -10.57 -26.58 -2.80
N ILE A 59 -10.63 -25.50 -3.56
CA ILE A 59 -10.02 -24.22 -3.20
C ILE A 59 -11.08 -23.24 -2.70
N GLY A 60 -10.84 -22.62 -1.54
CA GLY A 60 -11.48 -21.40 -1.14
C GLY A 60 -10.57 -20.21 -1.48
N LEU A 61 -11.03 -19.25 -2.27
CA LEU A 61 -10.28 -18.09 -2.68
C LEU A 61 -10.70 -16.84 -1.92
N ILE A 62 -9.77 -16.24 -1.21
CA ILE A 62 -9.93 -14.94 -0.54
C ILE A 62 -9.39 -13.88 -1.49
N THR A 63 -10.26 -13.05 -2.06
CA THR A 63 -9.88 -12.08 -3.10
C THR A 63 -10.90 -10.94 -3.21
N ASN A 64 -10.55 -9.95 -4.01
CA ASN A 64 -11.43 -8.89 -4.47
C ASN A 64 -11.08 -8.51 -5.93
N GLN A 65 -11.56 -7.37 -6.42
CA GLN A 65 -11.31 -6.86 -7.78
C GLN A 65 -9.83 -6.66 -8.11
N THR A 66 -8.95 -6.55 -7.11
CA THR A 66 -7.50 -6.36 -7.30
C THR A 66 -6.76 -7.66 -7.59
N GLY A 67 -7.37 -8.82 -7.30
CA GLY A 67 -6.83 -10.13 -7.64
C GLY A 67 -6.88 -10.37 -9.14
N ARG A 68 -5.82 -10.00 -9.87
CA ARG A 68 -5.72 -10.10 -11.33
C ARG A 68 -4.33 -10.53 -11.77
N THR A 69 -4.27 -11.15 -12.96
CA THR A 69 -3.04 -11.39 -13.70
C THR A 69 -2.51 -10.11 -14.33
N THR A 70 -1.29 -10.12 -14.85
CA THR A 70 -0.72 -9.04 -15.68
C THR A 70 -1.55 -8.75 -16.93
N ALA A 71 -2.32 -9.73 -17.43
CA ALA A 71 -3.25 -9.57 -18.55
C ALA A 71 -4.63 -9.03 -18.12
N GLY A 72 -4.81 -8.62 -16.85
CA GLY A 72 -6.06 -8.08 -16.34
C GLY A 72 -7.18 -9.12 -16.08
N VAL A 73 -6.90 -10.42 -16.25
CA VAL A 73 -7.87 -11.49 -15.98
C VAL A 73 -8.00 -11.71 -14.47
N SER A 74 -9.23 -11.80 -13.96
CA SER A 74 -9.45 -12.00 -12.53
C SER A 74 -8.91 -13.34 -12.04
N THR A 75 -8.34 -13.38 -10.84
CA THR A 75 -7.89 -14.61 -10.21
C THR A 75 -9.04 -15.62 -10.01
N ILE A 76 -10.29 -15.13 -9.86
CA ILE A 76 -11.47 -15.97 -9.83
C ILE A 76 -11.60 -16.75 -11.14
N ASP A 77 -11.59 -16.04 -12.27
CA ASP A 77 -11.75 -16.68 -13.59
C ASP A 77 -10.56 -17.59 -13.92
N VAL A 78 -9.35 -17.17 -13.58
CA VAL A 78 -8.14 -17.99 -13.78
C VAL A 78 -8.24 -19.31 -13.03
N LEU A 79 -8.59 -19.30 -11.74
CA LEU A 79 -8.67 -20.52 -10.95
C LEU A 79 -9.93 -21.36 -11.25
N PHE A 80 -11.03 -20.72 -11.62
CA PHE A 80 -12.26 -21.42 -12.00
C PHE A 80 -12.08 -22.26 -13.26
N HIS A 81 -11.29 -21.79 -14.22
CA HIS A 81 -11.01 -22.48 -15.48
C HIS A 81 -9.69 -23.28 -15.46
N ALA A 82 -8.92 -23.25 -14.37
CA ALA A 82 -7.61 -23.92 -14.29
C ALA A 82 -7.77 -25.45 -14.32
N PRO A 83 -7.05 -26.17 -15.21
CA PRO A 83 -7.16 -27.61 -15.31
C PRO A 83 -6.77 -28.33 -14.01
N GLY A 84 -7.69 -29.13 -13.48
CA GLY A 84 -7.47 -29.93 -12.28
C GLY A 84 -7.56 -29.16 -10.95
N VAL A 85 -7.95 -27.89 -10.98
CA VAL A 85 -8.29 -27.07 -9.80
C VAL A 85 -9.81 -27.06 -9.64
N GLN A 86 -10.27 -27.14 -8.41
CA GLN A 86 -11.70 -27.03 -8.09
C GLN A 86 -11.92 -25.79 -7.19
N LEU A 87 -12.23 -24.64 -7.79
CA LEU A 87 -12.66 -23.48 -7.03
C LEU A 87 -14.07 -23.76 -6.48
N THR A 88 -14.26 -23.70 -5.15
CA THR A 88 -15.52 -24.11 -4.49
C THR A 88 -16.18 -23.00 -3.69
N ALA A 89 -15.41 -22.00 -3.26
CA ALA A 89 -15.94 -20.88 -2.48
C ALA A 89 -15.09 -19.62 -2.70
N LEU A 90 -15.74 -18.48 -2.62
CA LEU A 90 -15.12 -17.16 -2.63
C LEU A 90 -15.30 -16.50 -1.26
N PHE A 91 -14.29 -15.78 -0.82
CA PHE A 91 -14.31 -15.01 0.41
C PHE A 91 -13.94 -13.57 0.10
N SER A 92 -14.83 -12.63 0.42
CA SER A 92 -14.62 -11.21 0.13
C SER A 92 -14.21 -10.44 1.39
N PRO A 93 -13.17 -9.59 1.31
CA PRO A 93 -12.81 -8.68 2.40
C PRO A 93 -13.80 -7.50 2.47
N GLU A 94 -13.44 -6.47 3.22
CA GLU A 94 -14.09 -5.15 3.18
C GLU A 94 -14.24 -4.66 1.72
N HIS A 95 -15.28 -3.91 1.41
CA HIS A 95 -15.68 -3.45 0.08
C HIS A 95 -16.20 -4.56 -0.87
N GLY A 96 -16.21 -5.83 -0.46
CA GLY A 96 -16.77 -6.94 -1.23
C GLY A 96 -15.87 -7.44 -2.36
N ILE A 97 -16.40 -8.40 -3.13
CA ILE A 97 -15.64 -9.10 -4.19
C ILE A 97 -15.38 -8.21 -5.42
N ARG A 98 -16.16 -7.13 -5.61
CA ARG A 98 -16.06 -6.21 -6.73
C ARG A 98 -15.48 -4.84 -6.34
N GLY A 99 -15.27 -4.59 -5.02
CA GLY A 99 -14.66 -3.36 -4.51
C GLY A 99 -15.51 -2.10 -4.66
N GLU A 100 -16.81 -2.24 -4.84
CA GLU A 100 -17.72 -1.12 -5.14
C GLU A 100 -18.47 -0.59 -3.92
N ALA A 101 -18.45 -1.33 -2.80
CA ALA A 101 -19.26 -1.01 -1.63
C ALA A 101 -18.40 -0.36 -0.52
N ASP A 102 -18.90 0.76 0.00
CA ASP A 102 -18.40 1.36 1.25
C ASP A 102 -19.14 0.80 2.48
N ASP A 103 -20.03 -0.18 2.31
CA ASP A 103 -20.87 -0.78 3.34
C ASP A 103 -20.59 -2.28 3.53
N LYS A 104 -21.10 -2.81 4.65
CA LYS A 104 -21.06 -4.26 4.96
C LYS A 104 -21.92 -5.03 3.97
N LEU A 105 -21.29 -5.90 3.20
CA LEU A 105 -21.99 -6.78 2.26
C LEU A 105 -22.34 -8.11 2.92
N ALA A 106 -23.56 -8.58 2.70
CA ALA A 106 -23.98 -9.91 3.06
C ALA A 106 -23.35 -10.97 2.14
N SER A 107 -23.24 -12.21 2.63
CA SER A 107 -22.86 -13.35 1.78
C SER A 107 -23.87 -13.53 0.65
N SER A 108 -23.39 -13.92 -0.53
CA SER A 108 -24.16 -13.99 -1.79
C SER A 108 -23.64 -15.12 -2.69
N VAL A 109 -24.04 -15.12 -3.94
CA VAL A 109 -23.56 -16.06 -4.97
C VAL A 109 -22.96 -15.25 -6.12
N ASP A 110 -21.80 -15.64 -6.58
CA ASP A 110 -21.17 -15.01 -7.75
C ASP A 110 -21.93 -15.36 -9.03
N SER A 111 -22.38 -14.34 -9.74
CA SER A 111 -23.23 -14.53 -10.93
C SER A 111 -22.51 -15.21 -12.10
N SER A 112 -21.18 -15.10 -12.16
CA SER A 112 -20.37 -15.64 -13.26
C SER A 112 -20.03 -17.12 -13.07
N THR A 113 -19.75 -17.52 -11.83
CA THR A 113 -19.29 -18.88 -11.51
C THR A 113 -20.34 -19.73 -10.80
N GLY A 114 -21.38 -19.10 -10.23
CA GLY A 114 -22.38 -19.78 -9.38
C GLY A 114 -21.85 -20.17 -7.99
N LEU A 115 -20.61 -19.74 -7.62
CA LEU A 115 -20.00 -20.08 -6.35
C LEU A 115 -20.53 -19.21 -5.20
N PRO A 116 -20.58 -19.75 -3.97
CA PRO A 116 -20.91 -18.95 -2.80
C PRO A 116 -19.81 -17.90 -2.54
N ILE A 117 -20.22 -16.68 -2.21
CA ILE A 117 -19.38 -15.59 -1.72
C ILE A 117 -19.67 -15.42 -0.23
N TYR A 118 -18.68 -15.65 0.61
CA TYR A 118 -18.74 -15.41 2.04
C TYR A 118 -18.09 -14.07 2.38
N SER A 119 -18.83 -13.18 3.03
CA SER A 119 -18.30 -11.90 3.48
C SER A 119 -17.42 -12.09 4.74
N LEU A 120 -16.20 -11.55 4.68
CA LEU A 120 -15.27 -11.46 5.80
C LEU A 120 -15.25 -10.04 6.38
N TYR A 121 -16.35 -9.30 6.27
CA TYR A 121 -16.50 -7.97 6.84
C TYR A 121 -17.95 -7.75 7.30
N GLY A 122 -18.13 -7.52 8.58
CA GLY A 122 -19.45 -7.27 9.17
C GLY A 122 -19.78 -8.22 10.31
N THR A 123 -20.46 -9.33 10.05
CA THR A 123 -20.83 -10.30 11.09
C THR A 123 -19.69 -11.21 11.50
N SER A 124 -18.74 -11.47 10.60
CA SER A 124 -17.51 -12.18 10.88
C SER A 124 -16.39 -11.59 10.02
N CYS A 125 -15.18 -11.46 10.60
CA CYS A 125 -14.00 -11.00 9.87
C CYS A 125 -13.00 -12.12 9.57
N ARG A 126 -13.44 -13.35 9.72
CA ARG A 126 -12.69 -14.57 9.39
C ARG A 126 -13.58 -15.62 8.79
N PRO A 127 -13.03 -16.56 8.00
CA PRO A 127 -13.76 -17.76 7.60
C PRO A 127 -14.23 -18.54 8.83
N LEU A 128 -15.52 -18.85 8.88
CA LEU A 128 -16.12 -19.70 9.92
C LEU A 128 -16.01 -21.18 9.51
N PRO A 129 -16.06 -22.14 10.47
CA PRO A 129 -15.95 -23.57 10.17
C PRO A 129 -16.97 -24.05 9.11
N ASP A 130 -18.19 -23.54 9.14
CA ASP A 130 -19.22 -23.90 8.16
C ASP A 130 -18.90 -23.41 6.75
N MET A 131 -18.24 -22.25 6.61
CA MET A 131 -17.82 -21.70 5.32
C MET A 131 -16.63 -22.50 4.73
N LEU A 132 -15.90 -23.21 5.57
CA LEU A 132 -14.74 -24.04 5.18
C LEU A 132 -15.12 -25.49 4.87
N ARG A 133 -16.41 -25.87 5.01
CA ARG A 133 -16.84 -27.23 4.66
C ARG A 133 -16.58 -27.53 3.19
N GLY A 134 -15.80 -28.58 2.95
CA GLY A 134 -15.45 -28.96 1.58
C GLY A 134 -14.36 -28.11 0.93
N VAL A 135 -13.64 -27.29 1.70
CA VAL A 135 -12.42 -26.59 1.27
C VAL A 135 -11.21 -27.37 1.75
N ASP A 136 -10.31 -27.73 0.85
CA ASP A 136 -9.07 -28.44 1.16
C ASP A 136 -7.89 -27.49 1.37
N MET A 137 -7.99 -26.24 0.86
CA MET A 137 -6.93 -25.26 0.90
C MET A 137 -7.51 -23.85 0.70
N LEU A 138 -7.03 -22.88 1.46
CA LEU A 138 -7.30 -21.46 1.23
C LEU A 138 -6.20 -20.80 0.41
N VAL A 139 -6.59 -19.98 -0.54
CA VAL A 139 -5.71 -19.13 -1.36
C VAL A 139 -6.07 -17.68 -1.12
N TYR A 140 -5.09 -16.82 -0.90
CA TYR A 140 -5.23 -15.39 -0.70
C TYR A 140 -4.58 -14.61 -1.84
N ASP A 141 -5.34 -13.72 -2.47
CA ASP A 141 -4.87 -12.87 -3.56
C ASP A 141 -5.55 -11.50 -3.53
N ILE A 142 -4.98 -10.55 -2.80
CA ILE A 142 -5.49 -9.18 -2.65
C ILE A 142 -4.32 -8.21 -2.65
N GLN A 143 -4.42 -7.11 -3.42
CA GLN A 143 -3.48 -6.00 -3.41
C GLN A 143 -3.64 -5.18 -2.13
N ASN A 144 -2.57 -5.06 -1.35
CA ASN A 144 -2.47 -4.15 -0.20
C ASN A 144 -1.86 -2.82 -0.64
N ILE A 145 -1.91 -1.79 0.23
CA ILE A 145 -1.39 -0.44 -0.06
C ILE A 145 -0.16 -0.05 0.78
N GLY A 146 0.41 -0.95 1.56
CA GLY A 146 1.65 -0.70 2.33
C GLY A 146 1.44 -0.04 3.70
N THR A 147 0.21 0.20 4.10
CA THR A 147 -0.17 0.85 5.37
C THR A 147 -0.77 -0.15 6.35
N ARG A 148 -0.35 -0.07 7.63
CA ARG A 148 -0.76 -0.98 8.71
C ARG A 148 -2.27 -1.02 8.94
N PHE A 149 -2.92 0.13 8.98
CA PHE A 149 -4.34 0.23 9.30
C PHE A 149 -5.27 0.02 8.08
N TYR A 150 -4.71 -0.39 6.93
CA TYR A 150 -5.52 -0.86 5.81
C TYR A 150 -5.95 -2.31 6.07
N THR A 151 -7.26 -2.55 6.16
CA THR A 151 -7.88 -3.74 6.79
C THR A 151 -7.52 -5.09 6.18
N TYR A 152 -7.03 -5.13 4.94
CA TYR A 152 -6.75 -6.38 4.23
C TYR A 152 -5.66 -7.24 4.89
N ILE A 153 -4.67 -6.63 5.56
CA ILE A 153 -3.68 -7.40 6.32
C ILE A 153 -4.26 -8.03 7.58
N GLY A 154 -5.28 -7.40 8.16
CA GLY A 154 -6.08 -7.98 9.25
C GLY A 154 -6.88 -9.18 8.75
N THR A 155 -7.54 -9.07 7.60
CA THR A 155 -8.23 -10.18 6.93
C THR A 155 -7.28 -11.34 6.65
N LEU A 156 -6.07 -11.07 6.14
CA LEU A 156 -5.01 -12.08 5.93
C LEU A 156 -4.73 -12.86 7.21
N SER A 157 -4.42 -12.15 8.29
CA SER A 157 -4.07 -12.75 9.57
C SER A 157 -5.20 -13.62 10.14
N LEU A 158 -6.43 -13.13 10.13
CA LEU A 158 -7.60 -13.86 10.63
C LEU A 158 -7.93 -15.09 9.77
N ALA A 159 -7.74 -14.99 8.46
CA ALA A 159 -7.93 -16.12 7.55
C ALA A 159 -6.84 -17.20 7.73
N MET A 160 -5.58 -16.81 7.97
CA MET A 160 -4.50 -17.74 8.31
C MET A 160 -4.79 -18.49 9.62
N GLN A 161 -5.28 -17.79 10.64
CA GLN A 161 -5.71 -18.41 11.91
C GLN A 161 -6.88 -19.37 11.71
N ALA A 162 -7.84 -19.03 10.84
CA ALA A 162 -8.97 -19.92 10.53
C ALA A 162 -8.49 -21.19 9.79
N ALA A 163 -7.55 -21.07 8.87
CA ALA A 163 -6.96 -22.20 8.16
C ALA A 163 -6.18 -23.13 9.12
N GLU A 164 -5.41 -22.57 10.03
CA GLU A 164 -4.69 -23.32 11.07
C GLU A 164 -5.66 -24.13 11.92
N ARG A 165 -6.71 -23.50 12.46
CA ARG A 165 -7.74 -24.17 13.28
C ARG A 165 -8.49 -25.28 12.52
N ALA A 166 -8.68 -25.10 11.19
CA ALA A 166 -9.29 -26.09 10.33
C ALA A 166 -8.34 -27.18 9.86
N GLY A 167 -7.03 -27.07 10.14
CA GLY A 167 -5.98 -27.99 9.69
C GLY A 167 -5.79 -28.01 8.18
N ILE A 168 -6.12 -26.93 7.45
CA ILE A 168 -5.97 -26.83 6.01
C ILE A 168 -4.81 -25.89 5.62
N PRO A 169 -4.08 -26.17 4.51
CA PRO A 169 -3.04 -25.31 4.00
C PRO A 169 -3.56 -23.92 3.61
N PHE A 170 -2.68 -22.93 3.74
CA PHE A 170 -2.91 -21.54 3.34
C PHE A 170 -1.86 -21.10 2.33
N VAL A 171 -2.29 -20.57 1.19
CA VAL A 171 -1.42 -20.10 0.11
C VAL A 171 -1.63 -18.60 -0.08
N VAL A 172 -0.54 -17.84 -0.12
CA VAL A 172 -0.55 -16.42 -0.48
C VAL A 172 0.06 -16.25 -1.86
N LEU A 173 -0.68 -15.64 -2.78
CA LEU A 173 -0.18 -15.18 -4.06
C LEU A 173 0.31 -13.75 -3.85
N ASP A 174 1.64 -13.56 -3.83
CA ASP A 174 2.22 -12.29 -3.44
C ASP A 174 2.02 -11.20 -4.49
N ARG A 175 1.94 -9.95 -4.03
CA ARG A 175 1.75 -8.74 -4.82
C ARG A 175 2.67 -7.62 -4.37
N PRO A 176 3.00 -6.65 -5.26
CA PRO A 176 3.84 -5.52 -4.91
C PRO A 176 3.32 -4.75 -3.69
N ASN A 177 4.24 -4.26 -2.87
CA ASN A 177 3.90 -3.16 -2.00
C ASN A 177 3.92 -1.88 -2.86
N PRO A 178 2.79 -1.18 -3.06
CA PRO A 178 2.71 -0.13 -4.06
C PRO A 178 3.52 1.11 -3.70
N ILE A 179 3.84 1.30 -2.43
CA ILE A 179 4.64 2.42 -1.94
C ILE A 179 6.08 2.02 -1.62
N GLY A 180 6.57 0.94 -2.27
CA GLY A 180 7.90 0.40 -2.08
C GLY A 180 8.08 -0.42 -0.80
N GLY A 181 9.23 -1.08 -0.71
CA GLY A 181 9.58 -1.93 0.43
C GLY A 181 10.83 -1.46 1.17
N VAL A 182 11.40 -0.29 0.83
CA VAL A 182 12.61 0.24 1.48
C VAL A 182 12.23 0.94 2.77
N ASP A 183 11.33 1.91 2.70
CA ASP A 183 10.99 2.77 3.82
C ASP A 183 10.07 2.09 4.82
N VAL A 184 10.37 2.32 6.09
CA VAL A 184 9.60 1.87 7.25
C VAL A 184 9.47 3.06 8.20
N GLN A 185 8.22 3.50 8.44
CA GLN A 185 7.96 4.78 9.11
C GLN A 185 6.76 4.68 10.05
N GLY A 186 6.74 5.54 11.06
CA GLY A 186 5.66 5.68 12.02
C GLY A 186 5.74 4.72 13.20
N ALA A 187 4.88 4.94 14.19
CA ALA A 187 4.88 4.15 15.42
C ALA A 187 4.57 2.68 15.16
N VAL A 188 5.28 1.81 15.87
CA VAL A 188 4.96 0.38 15.95
C VAL A 188 3.79 0.22 16.91
N SER A 189 2.63 -0.10 16.39
CA SER A 189 1.40 -0.17 17.18
C SER A 189 1.46 -1.20 18.32
N VAL A 190 0.77 -0.91 19.41
CA VAL A 190 0.45 -1.91 20.42
C VAL A 190 -0.79 -2.67 19.94
N PRO A 191 -0.75 -4.01 19.82
CA PRO A 191 -1.90 -4.78 19.36
C PRO A 191 -3.12 -4.56 20.25
N LEU A 192 -4.26 -4.30 19.64
CA LEU A 192 -5.55 -4.27 20.33
C LEU A 192 -5.97 -5.66 20.85
N LEU A 193 -5.35 -6.70 20.28
CA LEU A 193 -5.58 -8.09 20.67
C LEU A 193 -4.39 -8.60 21.47
N PRO A 194 -4.55 -9.12 22.70
CA PRO A 194 -3.48 -9.82 23.42
C PRO A 194 -2.92 -10.94 22.52
N LYS A 195 -1.61 -11.23 22.63
CA LYS A 195 -0.98 -12.39 21.97
C LYS A 195 -1.93 -13.58 22.02
N ALA A 196 -2.13 -14.24 20.91
CA ALA A 196 -3.10 -15.32 20.73
C ALA A 196 -3.07 -16.29 21.92
N SER A 197 -3.91 -16.05 22.92
CA SER A 197 -4.19 -17.06 23.92
C SER A 197 -5.13 -18.06 23.26
N ALA A 198 -4.78 -19.33 23.31
CA ALA A 198 -5.55 -20.44 22.76
C ALA A 198 -6.97 -20.60 23.36
N GLN A 199 -7.46 -19.62 24.11
CA GLN A 199 -8.71 -19.67 24.89
C GLN A 199 -9.71 -18.56 24.57
N ARG A 200 -9.71 -18.00 23.33
CA ARG A 200 -10.76 -17.05 22.95
C ARG A 200 -12.05 -17.78 22.65
N THR A 201 -13.12 -17.37 23.31
CA THR A 201 -14.48 -17.81 22.97
C THR A 201 -14.90 -17.19 21.64
N GLU A 202 -15.67 -17.94 20.83
CA GLU A 202 -16.18 -17.50 19.50
C GLU A 202 -16.89 -16.13 19.56
N GLN A 203 -17.45 -15.75 20.70
CA GLN A 203 -18.17 -14.50 20.93
C GLN A 203 -17.25 -13.27 21.05
N GLN A 204 -15.98 -13.43 21.43
CA GLN A 204 -15.00 -12.31 21.51
C GLN A 204 -14.35 -12.00 20.16
N ASP A 205 -14.50 -12.88 19.18
CA ASP A 205 -13.90 -12.80 17.86
C ASP A 205 -14.83 -12.21 16.78
N SER A 206 -16.05 -11.79 17.14
CA SER A 206 -17.07 -11.33 16.16
C SER A 206 -16.84 -9.90 15.64
N GLY A 207 -15.91 -9.15 16.22
CA GLY A 207 -15.71 -7.74 15.88
C GLY A 207 -14.59 -7.48 14.89
N CYS A 208 -14.88 -6.81 13.79
CA CYS A 208 -13.91 -6.33 12.80
C CYS A 208 -13.06 -5.15 13.31
N GLY A 209 -13.29 -4.67 14.52
CA GLY A 209 -12.60 -3.50 15.09
C GLY A 209 -11.10 -3.67 15.36
N ALA A 210 -10.55 -4.88 15.19
CA ALA A 210 -9.12 -5.13 15.38
C ALA A 210 -8.35 -5.23 14.04
N LEU A 211 -9.01 -5.13 12.90
CA LEU A 211 -8.37 -5.32 11.58
C LEU A 211 -7.27 -4.31 11.31
N THR A 212 -7.36 -3.10 11.85
CA THR A 212 -6.41 -2.00 11.65
C THR A 212 -5.17 -2.07 12.55
N SER A 213 -5.20 -2.87 13.62
CA SER A 213 -4.07 -3.01 14.56
C SER A 213 -3.97 -4.42 15.15
N ILE A 214 -3.97 -5.44 14.27
CA ILE A 214 -3.99 -6.86 14.68
C ILE A 214 -2.63 -7.34 15.19
N HIS A 215 -1.55 -6.78 14.66
CA HIS A 215 -0.16 -7.10 15.03
C HIS A 215 0.66 -5.83 15.21
N PRO A 216 1.76 -5.88 16.00
CA PRO A 216 2.69 -4.76 16.14
C PRO A 216 3.43 -4.52 14.83
N LEU A 217 2.97 -3.54 14.06
CA LEU A 217 3.56 -3.10 12.80
C LEU A 217 3.74 -1.58 12.82
N PRO A 218 4.77 -1.04 12.16
CA PRO A 218 4.86 0.39 11.86
C PRO A 218 3.73 0.82 10.93
N THR A 219 3.41 2.10 10.94
CA THR A 219 2.37 2.67 10.08
C THR A 219 2.64 2.39 8.61
N ARG A 220 3.85 2.70 8.11
CA ARG A 220 4.39 2.25 6.80
C ARG A 220 5.33 1.08 7.05
N HIS A 221 4.92 -0.14 6.71
CA HIS A 221 5.65 -1.35 7.14
C HIS A 221 6.69 -1.84 6.15
N GLY A 222 6.71 -1.35 4.90
CA GLY A 222 7.70 -1.70 3.88
C GLY A 222 7.76 -3.19 3.53
N MET A 223 6.66 -3.92 3.59
CA MET A 223 6.60 -5.37 3.33
C MET A 223 5.52 -5.68 2.30
N THR A 224 5.72 -6.75 1.51
CA THR A 224 4.67 -7.32 0.67
C THR A 224 3.68 -8.14 1.50
N VAL A 225 2.54 -8.49 0.91
CA VAL A 225 1.54 -9.32 1.62
C VAL A 225 2.06 -10.73 1.93
N GLY A 226 2.90 -11.28 1.05
CA GLY A 226 3.56 -12.58 1.30
C GLY A 226 4.59 -12.51 2.43
N GLU A 227 5.34 -11.42 2.51
CA GLU A 227 6.28 -11.17 3.61
C GLU A 227 5.56 -10.98 4.94
N LEU A 228 4.43 -10.23 4.95
CA LEU A 228 3.58 -10.08 6.13
C LEU A 228 3.00 -11.42 6.58
N ALA A 229 2.54 -12.26 5.65
CA ALA A 229 2.06 -13.60 5.98
C ALA A 229 3.14 -14.44 6.69
N ARG A 230 4.39 -14.40 6.19
CA ARG A 230 5.53 -15.08 6.83
C ARG A 230 5.82 -14.52 8.22
N LEU A 231 5.81 -13.19 8.36
CA LEU A 231 6.01 -12.51 9.64
C LEU A 231 4.92 -12.93 10.66
N PHE A 232 3.65 -12.89 10.25
CA PHE A 232 2.52 -13.26 11.12
C PHE A 232 2.59 -14.73 11.52
N ASN A 233 2.97 -15.58 10.59
CA ASN A 233 3.08 -17.01 10.84
C ASN A 233 4.22 -17.36 11.82
N GLY A 234 5.39 -16.76 11.62
CA GLY A 234 6.59 -17.05 12.41
C GLY A 234 6.69 -16.25 13.71
N GLU A 235 6.68 -14.91 13.62
CA GLU A 235 6.94 -14.04 14.77
C GLU A 235 5.73 -13.95 15.72
N TYR A 236 4.51 -13.96 15.16
CA TYR A 236 3.30 -13.87 15.98
C TYR A 236 2.62 -15.22 16.22
N GLY A 237 3.23 -16.30 15.73
CA GLY A 237 2.93 -17.67 16.13
C GLY A 237 1.58 -18.19 15.65
N ILE A 238 1.10 -17.78 14.45
CA ILE A 238 -0.15 -18.34 13.89
C ILE A 238 0.00 -19.84 13.65
N GLY A 239 1.15 -20.31 13.14
CA GLY A 239 1.42 -21.74 12.95
C GLY A 239 0.67 -22.38 11.78
N SER A 240 0.12 -21.57 10.86
CA SER A 240 -0.55 -22.07 9.66
C SER A 240 0.43 -22.82 8.74
N ASN A 241 -0.05 -23.86 8.04
CA ASN A 241 0.68 -24.51 6.96
C ASN A 241 0.74 -23.57 5.74
N LEU A 242 1.64 -22.59 5.81
CA LEU A 242 1.75 -21.47 4.89
C LEU A 242 2.68 -21.78 3.71
N THR A 243 2.20 -21.49 2.51
CA THR A 243 3.02 -21.37 1.30
C THR A 243 2.84 -20.00 0.70
N VAL A 244 3.94 -19.30 0.39
CA VAL A 244 3.91 -18.04 -0.37
C VAL A 244 4.42 -18.32 -1.77
N ILE A 245 3.63 -17.92 -2.79
CA ILE A 245 4.06 -17.88 -4.18
C ILE A 245 4.63 -16.48 -4.42
N PRO A 246 5.95 -16.32 -4.49
CA PRO A 246 6.56 -15.01 -4.65
C PRO A 246 6.28 -14.43 -6.03
N MET A 247 6.39 -13.12 -6.15
CA MET A 247 6.44 -12.43 -7.42
C MET A 247 7.74 -12.75 -8.18
N SER A 248 7.75 -12.46 -9.46
CA SER A 248 8.98 -12.40 -10.26
C SER A 248 9.19 -10.96 -10.74
N GLY A 249 10.44 -10.49 -10.71
CA GLY A 249 10.84 -9.20 -11.26
C GLY A 249 10.65 -7.99 -10.32
N TRP A 250 9.89 -8.09 -9.23
CA TRP A 250 9.74 -6.99 -8.29
C TRP A 250 11.00 -6.79 -7.44
N GLN A 251 11.38 -5.54 -7.27
CA GLN A 251 12.47 -5.11 -6.40
C GLN A 251 11.93 -4.17 -5.33
N ARG A 252 12.61 -4.12 -4.21
CA ARG A 252 12.14 -3.45 -3.01
C ARG A 252 12.01 -1.92 -3.12
N ASP A 253 12.79 -1.31 -3.98
CA ASP A 253 12.78 0.12 -4.30
C ASP A 253 11.70 0.53 -5.31
N MET A 254 11.04 -0.43 -5.96
CA MET A 254 9.96 -0.16 -6.92
C MET A 254 8.70 0.34 -6.22
N TYR A 255 8.15 1.43 -6.74
CA TYR A 255 6.75 1.82 -6.53
C TYR A 255 5.85 1.07 -7.52
N PHE A 256 4.53 1.23 -7.39
CA PHE A 256 3.60 0.48 -8.22
C PHE A 256 3.70 0.84 -9.72
N ASP A 257 3.95 2.10 -10.04
CA ASP A 257 4.13 2.60 -11.40
C ASP A 257 5.44 2.14 -12.08
N ASP A 258 6.38 1.56 -11.32
CA ASP A 258 7.58 0.91 -11.85
C ASP A 258 7.34 -0.57 -12.22
N THR A 259 6.13 -1.10 -11.98
CA THR A 259 5.84 -2.54 -12.12
C THR A 259 5.20 -2.94 -13.43
N ASP A 260 4.78 -1.98 -14.26
CA ASP A 260 3.94 -2.19 -15.47
C ASP A 260 2.60 -2.89 -15.20
N LEU A 261 2.11 -2.86 -13.96
CA LEU A 261 0.80 -3.38 -13.58
C LEU A 261 -0.26 -2.26 -13.61
N ASP A 262 -1.45 -2.58 -14.09
CA ASP A 262 -2.57 -1.66 -14.03
C ASP A 262 -3.03 -1.40 -12.60
N TRP A 263 -3.20 -0.11 -12.24
CA TRP A 263 -3.80 0.24 -10.96
C TRP A 263 -5.28 -0.14 -10.95
N VAL A 264 -5.66 -0.99 -10.02
CA VAL A 264 -7.06 -1.32 -9.73
C VAL A 264 -7.35 -0.83 -8.33
N ASN A 265 -8.30 0.09 -8.20
CA ASN A 265 -8.64 0.71 -6.91
C ASN A 265 -8.87 -0.34 -5.82
N PRO A 266 -8.01 -0.42 -4.79
CA PRO A 266 -8.20 -1.38 -3.69
C PRO A 266 -9.49 -1.11 -2.90
N SER A 267 -9.90 0.14 -2.82
CA SER A 267 -11.17 0.58 -2.25
C SER A 267 -11.75 1.75 -3.05
N PRO A 268 -13.02 2.12 -2.87
CA PRO A 268 -13.66 3.19 -3.64
C PRO A 268 -12.95 4.55 -3.54
N ASN A 269 -12.26 4.80 -2.44
CA ASN A 269 -11.53 6.06 -2.19
C ASN A 269 -10.00 5.91 -2.26
N MET A 270 -9.47 4.84 -2.86
CA MET A 270 -8.04 4.65 -3.13
C MET A 270 -7.85 4.54 -4.65
N LYS A 271 -7.94 5.69 -5.33
CA LYS A 271 -8.09 5.77 -6.79
C LYS A 271 -6.78 5.72 -7.55
N ASN A 272 -5.68 6.07 -6.89
CA ASN A 272 -4.37 6.18 -7.54
C ASN A 272 -3.22 5.96 -6.55
N LEU A 273 -2.00 5.86 -7.08
CA LEU A 273 -0.79 5.66 -6.30
C LEU A 273 -0.47 6.84 -5.37
N THR A 274 -0.77 8.08 -5.76
CA THR A 274 -0.51 9.25 -4.91
C THR A 274 -1.26 9.15 -3.58
N GLU A 275 -2.53 8.74 -3.64
CA GLU A 275 -3.33 8.51 -2.44
C GLU A 275 -2.70 7.43 -1.54
N ALA A 276 -2.20 6.33 -2.13
CA ALA A 276 -1.53 5.27 -1.37
C ALA A 276 -0.21 5.74 -0.73
N VAL A 277 0.56 6.60 -1.42
CA VAL A 277 1.80 7.20 -0.89
C VAL A 277 1.52 8.11 0.30
N LEU A 278 0.45 8.90 0.25
CA LEU A 278 0.06 9.82 1.31
C LEU A 278 -0.59 9.12 2.52
N TYR A 279 -1.26 8.00 2.27
CA TYR A 279 -2.15 7.35 3.24
C TYR A 279 -1.49 6.96 4.57
N PRO A 280 -0.23 6.49 4.65
CA PRO A 280 0.40 6.12 5.93
C PRO A 280 0.41 7.23 6.98
N GLY A 281 0.52 8.47 6.56
CA GLY A 281 0.55 9.61 7.48
C GLY A 281 -0.73 10.43 7.51
N LEU A 282 -1.30 10.65 6.33
CA LEU A 282 -2.45 11.55 6.20
C LEU A 282 -3.79 10.81 6.31
N GLY A 283 -3.81 9.47 6.12
CA GLY A 283 -5.00 8.64 6.34
C GLY A 283 -5.50 8.69 7.78
N VAL A 284 -4.62 8.84 8.77
CA VAL A 284 -4.99 8.93 10.19
C VAL A 284 -5.96 10.10 10.50
N LEU A 285 -6.01 11.11 9.62
CA LEU A 285 -6.94 12.24 9.76
C LEU A 285 -8.41 11.83 9.58
N GLU A 286 -8.71 10.61 9.11
CA GLU A 286 -10.07 10.05 9.14
C GLU A 286 -10.63 9.90 10.56
N THR A 287 -9.75 9.79 11.54
CA THR A 287 -10.10 9.70 12.97
C THR A 287 -10.26 11.08 13.63
N THR A 288 -10.32 12.13 12.82
CA THR A 288 -10.54 13.52 13.29
C THR A 288 -11.89 14.06 12.81
N ASN A 289 -12.22 15.26 13.28
CA ASN A 289 -13.41 15.95 12.82
C ASN A 289 -13.19 16.77 11.52
N LEU A 290 -12.29 16.28 10.64
CA LEU A 290 -12.10 16.79 9.29
C LEU A 290 -12.75 15.88 8.26
N SER A 291 -13.06 16.42 7.10
CA SER A 291 -13.23 15.64 5.89
C SER A 291 -11.85 15.39 5.26
N VAL A 292 -11.58 14.17 4.82
CA VAL A 292 -10.38 13.77 4.09
C VAL A 292 -10.61 13.69 2.58
N GLY A 293 -11.62 14.40 2.08
CA GLY A 293 -11.93 14.49 0.66
C GLY A 293 -12.65 13.28 0.06
N ARG A 294 -13.14 12.33 0.85
CA ARG A 294 -13.90 11.17 0.33
C ARG A 294 -15.13 11.61 -0.46
N GLY A 295 -15.30 11.02 -1.65
CA GLY A 295 -16.36 11.38 -2.60
C GLY A 295 -16.04 12.60 -3.46
N THR A 296 -14.81 13.12 -3.42
CA THR A 296 -14.23 14.01 -4.43
C THR A 296 -13.44 13.22 -5.44
N ASP A 297 -12.83 13.87 -6.43
CA ASP A 297 -11.92 13.23 -7.38
C ASP A 297 -10.54 12.94 -6.76
N HIS A 298 -10.22 13.56 -5.61
CA HIS A 298 -8.92 13.49 -4.92
C HIS A 298 -9.07 13.17 -3.42
N PRO A 299 -9.60 12.00 -3.04
CA PRO A 299 -9.62 11.60 -1.64
C PRO A 299 -8.19 11.47 -1.11
N PHE A 300 -8.00 11.80 0.18
CA PHE A 300 -6.69 11.81 0.85
C PHE A 300 -5.65 12.81 0.29
N GLU A 301 -6.07 13.65 -0.64
CA GLU A 301 -5.28 14.80 -1.12
C GLU A 301 -5.90 16.14 -0.67
N MET A 302 -7.03 16.11 0.09
CA MET A 302 -7.77 17.27 0.59
C MET A 302 -8.24 17.05 2.01
N TYR A 303 -7.92 17.98 2.90
CA TYR A 303 -8.27 17.91 4.33
C TYR A 303 -8.93 19.21 4.77
N GLY A 304 -10.15 19.14 5.32
CA GLY A 304 -10.81 20.38 5.67
C GLY A 304 -12.15 20.24 6.38
N ALA A 305 -12.68 21.39 6.75
CA ALA A 305 -13.96 21.54 7.39
C ALA A 305 -14.55 22.92 7.06
N PRO A 306 -15.88 23.14 7.23
CA PRO A 306 -16.48 24.46 7.02
C PRO A 306 -15.89 25.58 7.89
N TRP A 307 -15.33 25.19 9.04
CA TRP A 307 -14.79 26.12 10.04
C TRP A 307 -13.28 26.39 9.92
N LEU A 308 -12.57 25.73 8.99
CA LEU A 308 -11.11 25.81 8.86
C LEU A 308 -10.70 27.16 8.23
N ASP A 309 -9.72 27.84 8.81
CA ASP A 309 -8.97 28.90 8.12
C ASP A 309 -7.85 28.28 7.28
N ALA A 310 -8.23 27.84 6.08
CA ALA A 310 -7.34 27.14 5.14
C ALA A 310 -6.10 27.98 4.79
N ALA A 311 -6.25 29.32 4.69
CA ALA A 311 -5.15 30.20 4.34
C ALA A 311 -4.14 30.31 5.49
N ALA A 312 -4.60 30.36 6.74
CA ALA A 312 -3.72 30.40 7.91
C ALA A 312 -2.96 29.07 8.06
N VAL A 313 -3.64 27.94 7.93
CA VAL A 313 -3.02 26.59 8.00
C VAL A 313 -2.00 26.42 6.89
N ALA A 314 -2.34 26.76 5.64
CA ALA A 314 -1.41 26.63 4.51
C ALA A 314 -0.16 27.53 4.68
N ARG A 315 -0.30 28.76 5.19
CA ARG A 315 0.87 29.61 5.51
C ARG A 315 1.73 29.03 6.61
N ASN A 316 1.13 28.46 7.66
CA ASN A 316 1.86 27.79 8.74
C ASN A 316 2.68 26.62 8.19
N LEU A 317 2.07 25.74 7.39
CA LEU A 317 2.75 24.61 6.77
C LEU A 317 3.85 25.01 5.78
N ALA A 318 3.63 26.06 4.99
CA ALA A 318 4.64 26.59 4.07
C ALA A 318 5.91 27.07 4.81
N ALA A 319 5.77 27.63 6.01
CA ALA A 319 6.89 28.04 6.83
C ALA A 319 7.71 26.86 7.38
N ARG A 320 7.12 25.67 7.48
CA ARG A 320 7.78 24.43 7.98
C ARG A 320 8.64 23.74 6.93
N GLN A 321 8.45 24.01 5.65
CA GLN A 321 9.22 23.45 4.54
C GLN A 321 9.30 21.91 4.58
N VAL A 322 8.15 21.24 4.79
CA VAL A 322 8.09 19.77 4.86
C VAL A 322 8.61 19.17 3.55
N PRO A 323 9.62 18.28 3.57
CA PRO A 323 10.24 17.76 2.35
C PRO A 323 9.26 16.95 1.49
N GLY A 324 9.41 17.04 0.17
CA GLY A 324 8.69 16.20 -0.80
C GLY A 324 7.21 16.51 -0.98
N ILE A 325 6.64 17.51 -0.27
CA ILE A 325 5.20 17.79 -0.25
C ILE A 325 4.91 19.28 -0.19
N THR A 326 3.80 19.70 -0.78
CA THR A 326 3.30 21.08 -0.65
C THR A 326 1.84 21.09 -0.19
N PHE A 327 1.50 22.16 0.52
CA PHE A 327 0.17 22.39 1.09
C PHE A 327 -0.38 23.73 0.61
N THR A 328 -1.54 23.71 -0.02
CA THR A 328 -2.18 24.91 -0.56
C THR A 328 -3.61 25.05 -0.05
N ALA A 329 -4.06 26.28 0.18
CA ALA A 329 -5.45 26.51 0.56
C ALA A 329 -6.38 26.19 -0.61
N CYS A 330 -7.45 25.43 -0.33
CA CYS A 330 -8.46 25.07 -1.33
C CYS A 330 -9.86 25.01 -0.72
N THR A 331 -10.85 24.72 -1.55
CA THR A 331 -12.22 24.40 -1.14
C THR A 331 -12.71 23.17 -1.85
N PHE A 332 -13.47 22.33 -1.16
CA PHE A 332 -14.06 21.12 -1.74
C PHE A 332 -15.37 20.76 -1.06
N MET A 333 -16.13 19.84 -1.64
CA MET A 333 -17.39 19.37 -1.07
C MET A 333 -17.37 17.83 -1.07
N PRO A 334 -17.28 17.16 0.08
CA PRO A 334 -17.34 15.71 0.18
C PRO A 334 -18.76 15.22 -0.17
N THR A 335 -18.86 14.10 -0.87
CA THR A 335 -20.16 13.56 -1.33
C THR A 335 -20.46 12.15 -0.81
N THR A 336 -19.45 11.42 -0.30
CA THR A 336 -19.64 10.05 0.22
C THR A 336 -20.59 10.03 1.42
N ALA A 337 -21.50 9.08 1.44
CA ALA A 337 -22.42 8.87 2.57
C ALA A 337 -21.67 8.51 3.85
N GLY A 338 -22.16 8.97 4.99
CA GLY A 338 -21.56 8.72 6.31
C GLY A 338 -20.30 9.53 6.61
N GLN A 339 -19.77 10.30 5.64
CA GLN A 339 -18.57 11.13 5.87
C GLN A 339 -18.91 12.50 6.48
N PRO A 340 -17.98 13.07 7.27
CA PRO A 340 -18.12 14.43 7.80
C PRO A 340 -18.40 15.45 6.69
N TYR A 341 -19.31 16.38 6.96
CA TYR A 341 -19.67 17.52 6.09
C TYR A 341 -20.16 17.16 4.69
N ARG A 342 -20.71 15.96 4.48
CA ARG A 342 -21.30 15.57 3.19
C ARG A 342 -22.22 16.63 2.63
N GLY A 343 -21.99 17.06 1.38
CA GLY A 343 -22.79 18.08 0.70
C GLY A 343 -22.58 19.52 1.22
N THR A 344 -21.59 19.72 2.09
CA THR A 344 -21.24 21.04 2.63
C THR A 344 -19.88 21.47 2.09
N ILE A 345 -19.74 22.73 1.70
CA ILE A 345 -18.44 23.28 1.27
C ILE A 345 -17.52 23.33 2.49
N CYS A 346 -16.37 22.70 2.36
CA CYS A 346 -15.25 22.75 3.31
C CYS A 346 -14.17 23.69 2.80
N ASN A 347 -13.66 24.56 3.68
CA ASN A 347 -12.37 25.18 3.46
C ASN A 347 -11.31 24.15 3.86
N GLY A 348 -10.26 24.00 3.08
CA GLY A 348 -9.29 22.93 3.31
C GLY A 348 -7.89 23.25 2.84
N VAL A 349 -7.03 22.30 3.12
CA VAL A 349 -5.66 22.25 2.60
C VAL A 349 -5.60 21.12 1.59
N CYS A 350 -5.22 21.46 0.36
CA CYS A 350 -4.91 20.54 -0.70
C CYS A 350 -3.42 20.19 -0.66
N VAL A 351 -3.12 18.91 -0.85
CA VAL A 351 -1.80 18.32 -0.71
C VAL A 351 -1.31 17.89 -2.08
N ALA A 352 -0.06 18.19 -2.41
CA ALA A 352 0.59 17.69 -3.62
C ALA A 352 1.96 17.12 -3.31
N THR A 353 2.18 15.86 -3.72
CA THR A 353 3.49 15.22 -3.66
C THR A 353 4.38 15.82 -4.75
N MET A 354 5.49 16.41 -4.35
CA MET A 354 6.50 17.02 -5.25
C MET A 354 7.65 16.07 -5.53
N ASP A 355 8.04 15.30 -4.54
CA ASP A 355 9.13 14.32 -4.61
C ASP A 355 8.84 13.19 -3.62
N ARG A 356 8.43 12.03 -4.12
CA ARG A 356 8.04 10.88 -3.28
C ARG A 356 9.20 10.21 -2.57
N GLU A 357 10.43 10.41 -3.06
CA GLU A 357 11.63 9.84 -2.43
C GLU A 357 12.10 10.66 -1.23
N GLN A 358 11.78 11.97 -1.22
CA GLN A 358 12.04 12.84 -0.08
C GLN A 358 10.87 12.88 0.91
N LEU A 359 9.70 12.38 0.50
CA LEU A 359 8.51 12.44 1.31
C LEU A 359 8.49 11.39 2.43
N ASP A 360 8.45 11.86 3.68
CA ASP A 360 7.95 11.06 4.79
C ASP A 360 6.46 11.40 5.01
N PRO A 361 5.53 10.53 4.58
CA PRO A 361 4.10 10.82 4.71
C PRO A 361 3.65 10.85 6.18
N VAL A 362 4.31 10.12 7.09
CA VAL A 362 3.99 10.14 8.52
C VAL A 362 4.35 11.48 9.11
N GLN A 363 5.55 11.99 8.84
CA GLN A 363 5.95 13.34 9.24
C GLN A 363 5.01 14.41 8.66
N ALA A 364 4.64 14.28 7.38
CA ALA A 364 3.70 15.21 6.74
C ALA A 364 2.34 15.24 7.46
N GLY A 365 1.82 14.08 7.87
CA GLY A 365 0.60 13.97 8.67
C GLY A 365 0.72 14.65 10.02
N LEU A 366 1.80 14.42 10.77
CA LEU A 366 2.05 15.07 12.06
C LEU A 366 2.15 16.59 11.92
N HIS A 367 2.83 17.08 10.88
CA HIS A 367 2.90 18.52 10.57
C HIS A 367 1.54 19.13 10.28
N LEU A 368 0.68 18.43 9.52
CA LEU A 368 -0.67 18.89 9.22
C LEU A 368 -1.55 18.93 10.47
N ILE A 369 -1.49 17.91 11.31
CA ILE A 369 -2.19 17.85 12.60
C ILE A 369 -1.81 19.04 13.47
N GLN A 370 -0.52 19.25 13.68
CA GLN A 370 -0.01 20.32 14.53
C GLN A 370 -0.39 21.70 13.97
N ALA A 371 -0.25 21.93 12.66
CA ALA A 371 -0.59 23.22 12.04
C ALA A 371 -2.08 23.56 12.18
N ILE A 372 -2.97 22.56 12.05
CA ILE A 372 -4.41 22.76 12.26
C ILE A 372 -4.71 23.05 13.73
N SER A 373 -4.06 22.32 14.65
CA SER A 373 -4.24 22.54 16.09
C SER A 373 -3.79 23.92 16.54
N GLU A 374 -2.66 24.42 16.02
CA GLU A 374 -2.16 25.78 16.34
C GLU A 374 -3.11 26.88 15.86
N VAL A 375 -3.77 26.68 14.72
CA VAL A 375 -4.72 27.66 14.16
C VAL A 375 -6.11 27.52 14.81
N HIS A 376 -6.52 26.30 15.18
CA HIS A 376 -7.86 25.99 15.67
C HIS A 376 -7.87 25.10 16.92
N PRO A 377 -7.20 25.48 18.02
CA PRO A 377 -7.02 24.61 19.20
C PRO A 377 -8.34 24.15 19.83
N GLU A 378 -9.37 25.00 19.80
CA GLU A 378 -10.66 24.68 20.41
C GLU A 378 -11.59 23.83 19.51
N ARG A 379 -11.34 23.81 18.20
CA ARG A 379 -12.24 23.19 17.22
C ARG A 379 -11.76 21.87 16.69
N PHE A 380 -10.44 21.72 16.53
CA PHE A 380 -9.84 20.50 15.98
C PHE A 380 -9.83 19.41 17.03
N LYS A 381 -10.36 18.23 16.69
CA LYS A 381 -10.51 17.10 17.62
C LYS A 381 -10.27 15.79 16.92
N ALA A 382 -9.69 14.85 17.64
CA ALA A 382 -9.61 13.44 17.25
C ALA A 382 -10.58 12.58 18.07
N ASP A 383 -10.98 11.46 17.52
CA ASP A 383 -11.67 10.40 18.25
C ASP A 383 -10.70 9.33 18.79
N ALA A 384 -11.22 8.29 19.45
CA ALA A 384 -10.41 7.23 20.03
C ALA A 384 -9.66 6.36 18.99
N GLY A 385 -10.05 6.42 17.71
CA GLY A 385 -9.38 5.72 16.61
C GLY A 385 -8.00 6.29 16.33
N PHE A 386 -7.76 7.56 16.61
CA PHE A 386 -6.48 8.22 16.35
C PHE A 386 -5.30 7.47 16.97
N ALA A 387 -5.36 7.19 18.26
CA ALA A 387 -4.31 6.45 18.97
C ALA A 387 -4.04 5.05 18.37
N VAL A 388 -5.08 4.41 17.85
CA VAL A 388 -5.00 3.09 17.20
C VAL A 388 -4.31 3.20 15.85
N GLU A 389 -4.69 4.18 15.03
CA GLU A 389 -4.16 4.32 13.67
C GLU A 389 -2.76 4.92 13.65
N VAL A 390 -2.46 5.90 14.50
CA VAL A 390 -1.08 6.36 14.69
C VAL A 390 -0.22 5.24 15.32
N GLY A 391 -0.77 4.52 16.29
CA GLY A 391 -0.05 3.48 17.05
C GLY A 391 0.64 4.01 18.31
N ASP A 392 0.34 5.24 18.70
CA ASP A 392 0.87 5.93 19.89
C ASP A 392 -0.28 6.68 20.57
N SER A 393 -0.55 6.35 21.83
CA SER A 393 -1.64 6.96 22.62
C SER A 393 -1.40 8.43 22.97
N ASP A 394 -0.15 8.83 23.04
CA ASP A 394 0.27 10.13 23.55
C ASP A 394 0.46 11.15 22.40
N ALA A 395 0.61 10.67 21.17
CA ALA A 395 0.95 11.51 20.02
C ALA A 395 0.01 12.71 19.82
N TRP A 396 -1.30 12.55 20.08
CA TRP A 396 -2.25 13.66 19.98
C TRP A 396 -1.96 14.75 21.02
N GLU A 397 -1.78 14.38 22.28
CA GLU A 397 -1.53 15.33 23.37
C GLU A 397 -0.19 16.04 23.18
N LEU A 398 0.85 15.31 22.86
CA LEU A 398 2.19 15.84 22.60
C LEU A 398 2.18 16.91 21.48
N LEU A 399 1.53 16.60 20.34
CA LEU A 399 1.45 17.53 19.21
C LEU A 399 0.58 18.74 19.44
N THR A 400 -0.57 18.57 20.13
CA THR A 400 -1.64 19.57 20.12
C THR A 400 -1.78 20.35 21.43
N GLN A 401 -1.23 19.86 22.54
CA GLN A 401 -1.31 20.45 23.86
C GLN A 401 0.06 20.79 24.45
N GLU A 402 1.03 19.89 24.33
CA GLU A 402 2.37 20.11 24.87
C GLU A 402 3.28 20.86 23.88
N GLY A 403 2.94 20.85 22.59
CA GLY A 403 3.65 21.60 21.54
C GLY A 403 4.96 20.96 21.12
N GLU A 404 5.13 19.65 21.37
CA GLU A 404 6.28 18.90 20.81
C GLU A 404 6.25 18.96 19.28
N SER A 405 7.40 19.08 18.66
CA SER A 405 7.51 19.07 17.20
C SER A 405 7.21 17.67 16.63
N PRO A 406 6.76 17.56 15.38
CA PRO A 406 6.59 16.29 14.69
C PRO A 406 7.83 15.39 14.74
N ALA A 407 9.03 15.97 14.69
CA ALA A 407 10.28 15.22 14.79
C ALA A 407 10.49 14.63 16.19
N GLU A 408 10.28 15.42 17.26
CA GLU A 408 10.40 14.95 18.65
C GLU A 408 9.41 13.81 18.93
N VAL A 409 8.18 13.92 18.46
CA VAL A 409 7.19 12.84 18.58
C VAL A 409 7.66 11.59 17.86
N ALA A 410 8.20 11.70 16.64
CA ALA A 410 8.67 10.55 15.87
C ALA A 410 9.93 9.89 16.45
N GLU A 411 10.87 10.65 17.02
CA GLU A 411 12.06 10.11 17.69
C GLU A 411 11.72 9.12 18.81
N ARG A 412 10.55 9.27 19.44
CA ARG A 412 10.08 8.32 20.48
C ARG A 412 9.86 6.91 19.93
N TRP A 413 9.66 6.77 18.61
CA TRP A 413 9.37 5.50 17.95
C TRP A 413 10.62 4.76 17.48
N ASP A 414 11.78 5.41 17.42
CA ASP A 414 13.02 4.88 16.84
C ASP A 414 13.41 3.52 17.42
N SER A 415 13.42 3.38 18.74
CA SER A 415 13.78 2.09 19.38
C SER A 415 12.86 0.94 18.99
N ALA A 416 11.57 1.22 18.80
CA ALA A 416 10.59 0.22 18.36
C ALA A 416 10.74 -0.11 16.88
N LEU A 417 11.03 0.90 16.04
CA LEU A 417 11.32 0.74 14.63
C LEU A 417 12.59 -0.09 14.40
N GLU A 418 13.68 0.17 15.10
CA GLU A 418 14.91 -0.63 15.02
C GLU A 418 14.67 -2.10 15.35
N LYS A 419 13.90 -2.37 16.41
CA LYS A 419 13.51 -3.74 16.76
C LYS A 419 12.68 -4.38 15.66
N PHE A 420 11.70 -3.66 15.12
CA PHE A 420 10.89 -4.15 14.01
C PHE A 420 11.74 -4.44 12.78
N MET A 421 12.67 -3.54 12.40
CA MET A 421 13.58 -3.73 11.27
C MET A 421 14.45 -4.99 11.41
N SER A 422 14.92 -5.28 12.62
CA SER A 422 15.67 -6.50 12.92
C SER A 422 14.83 -7.76 12.75
N VAL A 423 13.57 -7.72 13.18
CA VAL A 423 12.61 -8.83 13.02
C VAL A 423 12.21 -9.00 11.57
N ARG A 424 11.81 -7.91 10.91
CA ARG A 424 11.36 -7.84 9.51
C ARG A 424 12.34 -8.54 8.56
N LYS A 425 13.64 -8.30 8.74
CA LYS A 425 14.71 -8.84 7.88
C LYS A 425 14.67 -10.37 7.74
N LYS A 426 14.14 -11.09 8.71
CA LYS A 426 14.03 -12.57 8.68
C LYS A 426 12.97 -13.07 7.70
N TYR A 427 12.02 -12.21 7.34
CA TYR A 427 10.80 -12.57 6.61
C TYR A 427 10.75 -12.02 5.20
N LEU A 428 11.74 -11.21 4.80
CA LEU A 428 11.82 -10.65 3.46
C LEU A 428 12.01 -11.74 2.40
N LEU A 429 11.48 -11.50 1.21
CA LEU A 429 11.54 -12.39 0.05
C LEU A 429 12.36 -11.80 -1.10
N TYR A 430 12.44 -10.46 -1.13
CA TYR A 430 13.05 -9.70 -2.23
C TYR A 430 14.16 -8.80 -1.74
#